data_41d09f387e545eec3fb5ee19164c93c0
#
_entry.id   41d09f387e545eec3fb5ee19164c93c0
#
_cell.length_a   1.000
_cell.length_b   1.000
_cell.length_c   1.000
_cell.angle_alpha   90.00
_cell.angle_beta   90.00
_cell.angle_gamma   90.00
#
_symmetry.space_group_name_H-M   'P 1'
#
loop_
_entity.id
_entity.type
_entity.pdbx_description
1 polymer ?
#
loop_
_entity_poly.entity_id
_entity_poly.type
_entity_poly.pdbx_seq_one_letter_code
_entity_poly.pdbx_strand_id
1 'polypeptide(L)'
;MEALETTLRGILTPITRNLPKPISDAATQLLGDSCYRSLVHDITISDAVCMKLAISKALGIAIIGASSIVKIPQLLKLVNSQSAEGISFLSYLLETVSYLVTLVYNIRNEFPFSTYGETALIAVQNVAISVLVLQYSGKGPAAAVFVGGLAALGYALYNGSVVSMAQLQYFQAGAGLLGVASKLPQIITIFSEGGTGQLSAFAIFNYLAGSLARIFTTLQEVDDKLILYGFLAGFSLNLVLALQMVYYWNSPSSKQTKLDPTKDGAPSYAKVVKASGNESKPKNSPSTRRRG
;
A
#
# COMPACT_ATOMS: atom_id res chain seq x y z
N MET A 1 5.96 -31.48 23.94
CA MET A 1 6.68 -30.20 23.82
C MET A 1 8.08 -30.31 24.41
N GLU A 2 8.24 -30.79 25.65
CA GLU A 2 9.56 -30.93 26.32
C GLU A 2 10.59 -31.78 25.56
N ALA A 3 10.19 -32.92 24.98
CA ALA A 3 11.12 -33.77 24.22
C ALA A 3 11.64 -33.05 22.94
N LEU A 4 10.78 -32.29 22.26
CA LEU A 4 11.17 -31.50 21.09
C LEU A 4 12.13 -30.37 21.50
N GLU A 5 11.83 -29.70 22.59
CA GLU A 5 12.63 -28.59 23.14
C GLU A 5 14.03 -29.10 23.55
N THR A 6 14.11 -30.25 24.22
CA THR A 6 15.38 -30.87 24.61
C THR A 6 16.23 -31.23 23.38
N THR A 7 15.61 -31.80 22.34
CA THR A 7 16.31 -32.14 21.09
C THR A 7 16.81 -30.89 20.37
N LEU A 8 15.97 -29.85 20.23
CA LEU A 8 16.33 -28.59 19.60
C LEU A 8 17.42 -27.86 20.38
N ARG A 9 17.35 -27.89 21.71
CA ARG A 9 18.38 -27.33 22.59
C ARG A 9 19.74 -27.97 22.35
N GLY A 10 19.80 -29.30 22.23
CA GLY A 10 21.05 -29.99 21.93
C GLY A 10 21.69 -29.61 20.60
N ILE A 11 20.87 -29.34 19.57
CA ILE A 11 21.34 -29.01 18.22
C ILE A 11 21.66 -27.54 18.07
N LEU A 12 20.82 -26.67 18.61
CA LEU A 12 20.90 -25.20 18.35
C LEU A 12 21.81 -24.48 19.34
N THR A 13 21.95 -24.93 20.59
CA THR A 13 22.77 -24.24 21.59
C THR A 13 24.22 -23.96 21.12
N PRO A 14 24.94 -24.89 20.45
CA PRO A 14 26.28 -24.59 19.98
C PRO A 14 26.31 -23.44 18.97
N ILE A 15 25.27 -23.29 18.18
CA ILE A 15 25.14 -22.26 17.14
C ILE A 15 24.73 -20.92 17.79
N THR A 16 23.70 -20.93 18.60
CA THR A 16 23.09 -19.71 19.16
C THR A 16 23.98 -19.03 20.20
N ARG A 17 24.79 -19.78 20.95
CA ARG A 17 25.75 -19.22 21.90
C ARG A 17 27.01 -18.63 21.23
N ASN A 18 27.30 -19.01 19.99
CA ASN A 18 28.44 -18.55 19.22
C ASN A 18 28.04 -17.58 18.09
N LEU A 19 26.88 -16.93 18.20
CA LEU A 19 26.45 -15.92 17.22
C LEU A 19 27.43 -14.75 17.17
N PRO A 20 27.81 -14.28 15.96
CA PRO A 20 28.58 -13.04 15.81
C PRO A 20 27.90 -11.87 16.51
N LYS A 21 28.68 -11.01 17.17
CA LYS A 21 28.16 -9.85 17.91
C LYS A 21 27.12 -9.02 17.15
N PRO A 22 27.30 -8.67 15.86
CA PRO A 22 26.28 -7.88 15.15
C PRO A 22 24.91 -8.59 15.06
N ILE A 23 24.90 -9.92 14.97
CA ILE A 23 23.67 -10.71 14.90
C ILE A 23 23.02 -10.81 16.27
N SER A 24 23.80 -11.08 17.33
CA SER A 24 23.27 -11.14 18.68
C SER A 24 22.73 -9.77 19.16
N ASP A 25 23.44 -8.69 18.85
CA ASP A 25 23.00 -7.32 19.18
C ASP A 25 21.71 -6.95 18.46
N ALA A 26 21.62 -7.26 17.15
CA ALA A 26 20.41 -7.04 16.37
C ALA A 26 19.22 -7.88 16.91
N ALA A 27 19.45 -9.16 17.21
CA ALA A 27 18.41 -10.01 17.78
C ALA A 27 17.96 -9.55 19.17
N THR A 28 18.89 -9.10 20.01
CA THR A 28 18.58 -8.51 21.31
C THR A 28 17.81 -7.22 21.18
N GLN A 29 18.17 -6.36 20.24
CA GLN A 29 17.45 -5.12 19.98
C GLN A 29 16.02 -5.35 19.46
N LEU A 30 15.81 -6.42 18.69
CA LEU A 30 14.48 -6.80 18.17
C LEU A 30 13.59 -7.43 19.23
N LEU A 31 14.12 -8.36 20.03
CA LEU A 31 13.35 -9.19 20.97
C LEU A 31 13.36 -8.67 22.41
N GLY A 32 14.31 -7.79 22.74
CA GLY A 32 14.63 -7.44 24.11
C GLY A 32 15.45 -8.51 24.82
N ASP A 33 16.17 -8.13 25.88
CA ASP A 33 17.09 -9.01 26.60
C ASP A 33 16.44 -10.29 27.15
N SER A 34 15.21 -10.16 27.69
CA SER A 34 14.50 -11.29 28.29
C SER A 34 14.12 -12.34 27.27
N CYS A 35 13.51 -11.92 26.13
CA CYS A 35 13.09 -12.86 25.08
C CYS A 35 14.26 -13.38 24.25
N TYR A 36 15.32 -12.57 24.07
CA TYR A 36 16.55 -13.06 23.46
C TYR A 36 17.15 -14.21 24.26
N ARG A 37 17.26 -14.07 25.60
CA ARG A 37 17.76 -15.15 26.47
C ARG A 37 16.85 -16.37 26.42
N SER A 38 15.54 -16.19 26.57
CA SER A 38 14.57 -17.29 26.57
C SER A 38 14.60 -18.07 25.26
N LEU A 39 14.51 -17.40 24.09
CA LEU A 39 14.34 -18.07 22.80
C LEU A 39 15.65 -18.45 22.11
N VAL A 40 16.69 -17.60 22.22
CA VAL A 40 17.94 -17.79 21.46
C VAL A 40 19.01 -18.44 22.31
N HIS A 41 19.16 -18.06 23.57
CA HIS A 41 20.19 -18.59 24.44
C HIS A 41 19.77 -19.90 25.10
N ASP A 42 18.55 -19.95 25.67
CA ASP A 42 18.03 -21.10 26.43
C ASP A 42 17.10 -22.01 25.60
N ILE A 43 16.68 -21.56 24.40
CA ILE A 43 15.84 -22.29 23.44
C ILE A 43 14.54 -22.79 24.11
N THR A 44 13.86 -21.89 24.82
CA THR A 44 12.61 -22.18 25.54
C THR A 44 11.42 -21.85 24.64
N ILE A 45 11.03 -22.80 23.77
CA ILE A 45 9.92 -22.62 22.82
C ILE A 45 8.56 -22.58 23.55
N SER A 46 8.49 -23.12 24.75
CA SER A 46 7.32 -23.10 25.63
C SER A 46 6.99 -21.70 26.18
N ASP A 47 7.92 -20.73 26.08
CA ASP A 47 7.66 -19.33 26.44
C ASP A 47 6.73 -18.67 25.42
N ALA A 48 5.42 -18.77 25.68
CA ALA A 48 4.38 -18.27 24.78
C ALA A 48 4.45 -16.77 24.55
N VAL A 49 4.92 -15.99 25.53
CA VAL A 49 5.00 -14.53 25.42
C VAL A 49 6.11 -14.16 24.43
N CYS A 50 7.31 -14.67 24.68
CA CYS A 50 8.45 -14.41 23.82
C CYS A 50 8.28 -15.00 22.42
N MET A 51 7.61 -16.16 22.30
CA MET A 51 7.31 -16.77 20.99
C MET A 51 6.35 -15.90 20.17
N LYS A 52 5.28 -15.36 20.77
CA LYS A 52 4.37 -14.43 20.09
C LYS A 52 5.09 -13.17 19.63
N LEU A 53 5.96 -12.62 20.47
CA LEU A 53 6.75 -11.44 20.09
C LEU A 53 7.71 -11.77 18.93
N ALA A 54 8.41 -12.90 18.95
CA ALA A 54 9.31 -13.32 17.89
C ALA A 54 8.57 -13.52 16.55
N ILE A 55 7.39 -14.16 16.57
CA ILE A 55 6.54 -14.30 15.39
C ILE A 55 6.08 -12.93 14.89
N SER A 56 5.69 -12.04 15.79
CA SER A 56 5.29 -10.67 15.44
C SER A 56 6.42 -9.92 14.74
N LYS A 57 7.62 -9.95 15.29
CA LYS A 57 8.81 -9.31 14.69
C LYS A 57 9.16 -9.91 13.33
N ALA A 58 9.10 -11.24 13.20
CA ALA A 58 9.35 -11.92 11.92
C ALA A 58 8.32 -11.52 10.86
N LEU A 59 7.03 -11.47 11.20
CA LEU A 59 5.98 -11.01 10.31
C LEU A 59 6.17 -9.54 9.93
N GLY A 60 6.48 -8.67 10.90
CA GLY A 60 6.76 -7.26 10.64
C GLY A 60 7.90 -7.06 9.64
N ILE A 61 9.03 -7.75 9.86
CA ILE A 61 10.19 -7.71 8.95
C ILE A 61 9.83 -8.25 7.56
N ALA A 62 9.08 -9.34 7.48
CA ALA A 62 8.64 -9.92 6.21
C ALA A 62 7.74 -8.94 5.42
N ILE A 63 6.81 -8.26 6.10
CA ILE A 63 5.93 -7.25 5.50
C ILE A 63 6.77 -6.05 5.01
N ILE A 64 7.73 -5.56 5.82
CA ILE A 64 8.64 -4.48 5.42
C ILE A 64 9.46 -4.89 4.19
N GLY A 65 10.02 -6.09 4.20
CA GLY A 65 10.77 -6.64 3.06
C GLY A 65 9.93 -6.70 1.78
N ALA A 66 8.70 -7.23 1.87
CA ALA A 66 7.78 -7.27 0.74
C ALA A 66 7.40 -5.86 0.25
N SER A 67 7.18 -4.90 1.16
CA SER A 67 6.81 -3.53 0.81
C SER A 67 7.91 -2.76 0.09
N SER A 68 9.18 -3.17 0.26
CA SER A 68 10.32 -2.53 -0.40
C SER A 68 10.26 -2.59 -1.93
N ILE A 69 9.54 -3.55 -2.49
CA ILE A 69 9.44 -3.79 -3.94
C ILE A 69 8.05 -3.51 -4.53
N VAL A 70 7.05 -3.20 -3.71
CA VAL A 70 5.63 -3.11 -4.14
C VAL A 70 5.42 -2.09 -5.27
N LYS A 71 6.04 -0.93 -5.21
CA LYS A 71 5.88 0.14 -6.21
C LYS A 71 7.01 0.13 -7.28
N ILE A 72 8.00 -0.76 -7.16
CA ILE A 72 9.11 -0.84 -8.11
C ILE A 72 8.65 -1.09 -9.55
N PRO A 73 7.70 -2.02 -9.84
CA PRO A 73 7.24 -2.22 -11.21
C PRO A 73 6.65 -0.95 -11.83
N GLN A 74 5.95 -0.14 -11.02
CA GLN A 74 5.37 1.12 -11.47
C GLN A 74 6.43 2.20 -11.69
N LEU A 75 7.44 2.29 -10.81
CA LEU A 75 8.61 3.15 -11.00
C LEU A 75 9.33 2.81 -12.29
N LEU A 76 9.62 1.54 -12.53
CA LEU A 76 10.28 1.08 -13.75
C LEU A 76 9.47 1.40 -15.00
N LYS A 77 8.14 1.18 -14.95
CA LYS A 77 7.26 1.54 -16.06
C LYS A 77 7.33 3.04 -16.39
N LEU A 78 7.27 3.91 -15.37
CA LEU A 78 7.39 5.37 -15.54
C LEU A 78 8.74 5.76 -16.16
N VAL A 79 9.83 5.24 -15.62
CA VAL A 79 11.19 5.54 -16.09
C VAL A 79 11.37 5.05 -17.54
N ASN A 80 10.88 3.86 -17.88
CA ASN A 80 11.03 3.30 -19.22
C ASN A 80 10.15 4.00 -20.25
N SER A 81 8.91 4.37 -19.90
CA SER A 81 7.98 5.03 -20.81
C SER A 81 8.23 6.54 -20.92
N GLN A 82 8.90 7.16 -19.95
CA GLN A 82 9.06 8.61 -19.81
C GLN A 82 7.72 9.37 -19.96
N SER A 83 6.63 8.73 -19.59
CA SER A 83 5.26 9.25 -19.71
C SER A 83 4.48 9.00 -18.41
N ALA A 84 3.75 10.02 -17.98
CA ALA A 84 2.84 9.95 -16.83
C ALA A 84 1.37 9.66 -17.24
N GLU A 85 1.13 9.27 -18.50
CA GLU A 85 -0.21 9.01 -19.01
C GLU A 85 -0.90 7.90 -18.21
N GLY A 86 -2.14 8.16 -17.80
CA GLY A 86 -2.95 7.24 -17.00
C GLY A 86 -2.61 7.22 -15.50
N ILE A 87 -1.67 8.07 -15.02
CA ILE A 87 -1.31 8.13 -13.60
C ILE A 87 -1.80 9.46 -13.01
N SER A 88 -2.61 9.36 -11.95
CA SER A 88 -3.15 10.54 -11.25
C SER A 88 -2.18 11.02 -10.18
N PHE A 89 -1.59 12.21 -10.36
CA PHE A 89 -0.79 12.87 -9.34
C PHE A 89 -1.58 13.10 -8.04
N LEU A 90 -2.86 13.49 -8.14
CA LEU A 90 -3.69 13.76 -6.98
C LEU A 90 -3.86 12.51 -6.10
N SER A 91 -4.02 11.33 -6.71
CA SER A 91 -4.12 10.07 -5.96
C SER A 91 -2.85 9.78 -5.18
N TYR A 92 -1.68 9.96 -5.82
CA TYR A 92 -0.39 9.78 -5.16
C TYR A 92 -0.12 10.82 -4.07
N LEU A 93 -0.53 12.08 -4.29
CA LEU A 93 -0.44 13.13 -3.29
C LEU A 93 -1.24 12.77 -2.03
N LEU A 94 -2.51 12.38 -2.19
CA LEU A 94 -3.38 12.01 -1.07
C LEU A 94 -2.85 10.78 -0.32
N GLU A 95 -2.38 9.77 -1.05
CA GLU A 95 -1.77 8.58 -0.47
C GLU A 95 -0.50 8.92 0.31
N THR A 96 0.38 9.75 -0.26
CA THR A 96 1.63 10.18 0.38
C THR A 96 1.37 11.00 1.64
N VAL A 97 0.41 11.91 1.61
CA VAL A 97 0.03 12.70 2.80
C VAL A 97 -0.54 11.79 3.89
N SER A 98 -1.39 10.83 3.54
CA SER A 98 -1.91 9.84 4.50
C SER A 98 -0.79 9.02 5.15
N TYR A 99 0.19 8.57 4.36
CA TYR A 99 1.36 7.86 4.90
C TYR A 99 2.23 8.76 5.78
N LEU A 100 2.42 10.02 5.41
CA LEU A 100 3.18 10.97 6.22
C LEU A 100 2.53 11.18 7.60
N VAL A 101 1.19 11.35 7.64
CA VAL A 101 0.43 11.44 8.90
C VAL A 101 0.64 10.17 9.73
N THR A 102 0.49 8.99 9.12
CA THR A 102 0.66 7.71 9.81
C THR A 102 2.09 7.53 10.33
N LEU A 103 3.11 7.90 9.55
CA LEU A 103 4.51 7.83 9.98
C LEU A 103 4.78 8.72 11.19
N VAL A 104 4.36 9.99 11.10
CA VAL A 104 4.57 10.93 12.20
C VAL A 104 3.79 10.49 13.45
N TYR A 105 2.58 9.96 13.29
CA TYR A 105 1.80 9.42 14.40
C TYR A 105 2.53 8.28 15.11
N ASN A 106 3.04 7.30 14.36
CA ASN A 106 3.78 6.17 14.92
C ASN A 106 5.10 6.61 15.59
N ILE A 107 5.85 7.51 14.95
CA ILE A 107 7.12 8.02 15.48
C ILE A 107 6.90 8.80 16.80
N ARG A 108 5.87 9.65 16.85
CA ARG A 108 5.58 10.45 18.07
C ARG A 108 5.02 9.61 19.22
N ASN A 109 4.44 8.44 18.94
CA ASN A 109 4.03 7.46 19.94
C ASN A 109 5.14 6.46 20.29
N GLU A 110 6.33 6.60 19.70
CA GLU A 110 7.49 5.72 19.92
C GLU A 110 7.22 4.24 19.63
N PHE A 111 6.31 3.96 18.69
CA PHE A 111 6.00 2.59 18.31
C PHE A 111 7.19 1.93 17.59
N PRO A 112 7.35 0.60 17.71
CA PRO A 112 8.45 -0.11 17.07
C PRO A 112 8.41 0.02 15.54
N PHE A 113 9.56 0.20 14.89
CA PHE A 113 9.66 0.32 13.43
C PHE A 113 9.10 -0.90 12.69
N SER A 114 9.13 -2.09 13.31
CA SER A 114 8.51 -3.32 12.76
C SER A 114 7.01 -3.18 12.47
N THR A 115 6.33 -2.23 13.09
CA THR A 115 4.87 -2.03 12.97
C THR A 115 4.47 -1.04 11.89
N TYR A 116 5.37 -0.15 11.46
CA TYR A 116 5.07 0.90 10.47
C TYR A 116 6.12 1.07 9.36
N GLY A 117 7.20 0.28 9.39
CA GLY A 117 8.30 0.40 8.43
C GLY A 117 7.89 0.22 6.98
N GLU A 118 6.87 -0.63 6.69
CA GLU A 118 6.33 -0.73 5.34
C GLU A 118 5.71 0.58 4.86
N THR A 119 5.01 1.30 5.74
CA THR A 119 4.44 2.62 5.41
C THR A 119 5.54 3.61 5.02
N ALA A 120 6.69 3.57 5.73
CA ALA A 120 7.84 4.40 5.40
C ALA A 120 8.40 4.08 4.00
N LEU A 121 8.61 2.80 3.70
CA LEU A 121 9.15 2.37 2.41
C LEU A 121 8.20 2.68 1.25
N ILE A 122 6.90 2.46 1.43
CA ILE A 122 5.90 2.80 0.41
C ILE A 122 5.81 4.33 0.24
N ALA A 123 5.88 5.11 1.31
CA ALA A 123 5.87 6.58 1.24
C ALA A 123 7.05 7.11 0.40
N VAL A 124 8.26 6.58 0.60
CA VAL A 124 9.44 6.94 -0.21
C VAL A 124 9.21 6.62 -1.69
N GLN A 125 8.70 5.42 -1.99
CA GLN A 125 8.37 5.02 -3.36
C GLN A 125 7.29 5.93 -3.97
N ASN A 126 6.28 6.32 -3.21
CA ASN A 126 5.23 7.23 -3.67
C ASN A 126 5.77 8.65 -3.95
N VAL A 127 6.67 9.16 -3.12
CA VAL A 127 7.35 10.44 -3.38
C VAL A 127 8.12 10.36 -4.69
N ALA A 128 8.87 9.28 -4.92
CA ALA A 128 9.61 9.09 -6.16
C ALA A 128 8.68 9.05 -7.38
N ILE A 129 7.58 8.29 -7.31
CA ILE A 129 6.57 8.24 -8.38
C ILE A 129 5.95 9.62 -8.61
N SER A 130 5.57 10.34 -7.56
CA SER A 130 4.96 11.68 -7.66
C SER A 130 5.88 12.68 -8.35
N VAL A 131 7.17 12.66 -7.99
CA VAL A 131 8.20 13.51 -8.62
C VAL A 131 8.33 13.18 -10.11
N LEU A 132 8.43 11.90 -10.47
CA LEU A 132 8.52 11.46 -11.87
C LEU A 132 7.25 11.82 -12.66
N VAL A 133 6.06 11.66 -12.06
CA VAL A 133 4.80 12.05 -12.69
C VAL A 133 4.78 13.56 -13.01
N LEU A 134 5.20 14.41 -12.07
CA LEU A 134 5.30 15.85 -12.29
C LEU A 134 6.35 16.19 -13.35
N GLN A 135 7.50 15.53 -13.30
CA GLN A 135 8.58 15.72 -14.28
C GLN A 135 8.11 15.39 -15.70
N TYR A 136 7.56 14.19 -15.92
CA TYR A 136 7.10 13.74 -17.23
C TYR A 136 5.81 14.42 -17.71
N SER A 137 5.08 15.09 -16.81
CA SER A 137 3.96 15.97 -17.17
C SER A 137 4.39 17.40 -17.54
N GLY A 138 5.70 17.68 -17.63
CA GLY A 138 6.22 19.01 -17.95
C GLY A 138 6.12 20.01 -16.78
N LYS A 139 5.84 19.56 -15.57
CA LYS A 139 5.65 20.38 -14.36
C LYS A 139 6.83 20.23 -13.38
N GLY A 140 8.06 20.20 -13.87
CA GLY A 140 9.27 20.01 -13.07
C GLY A 140 9.38 20.94 -11.83
N PRO A 141 9.15 22.26 -11.95
CA PRO A 141 9.16 23.16 -10.79
C PRO A 141 8.15 22.76 -9.69
N ALA A 142 6.98 22.20 -10.06
CA ALA A 142 5.99 21.73 -9.10
C ALA A 142 6.49 20.53 -8.29
N ALA A 143 7.44 19.75 -8.79
CA ALA A 143 8.05 18.66 -8.04
C ALA A 143 8.84 19.17 -6.84
N ALA A 144 9.60 20.26 -6.98
CA ALA A 144 10.32 20.89 -5.88
C ALA A 144 9.35 21.45 -4.82
N VAL A 145 8.26 22.10 -5.26
CA VAL A 145 7.20 22.60 -4.37
C VAL A 145 6.53 21.44 -3.63
N PHE A 146 6.26 20.32 -4.30
CA PHE A 146 5.70 19.13 -3.69
C PHE A 146 6.61 18.54 -2.59
N VAL A 147 7.89 18.34 -2.88
CA VAL A 147 8.86 17.80 -1.90
C VAL A 147 9.05 18.77 -0.73
N GLY A 148 9.22 20.07 -1.01
CA GLY A 148 9.33 21.10 0.01
C GLY A 148 8.07 21.20 0.89
N GLY A 149 6.90 21.11 0.27
CA GLY A 149 5.61 21.08 0.98
C GLY A 149 5.43 19.87 1.89
N LEU A 150 5.84 18.67 1.41
CA LEU A 150 5.85 17.45 2.24
C LEU A 150 6.80 17.57 3.42
N ALA A 151 8.00 18.12 3.22
CA ALA A 151 8.97 18.33 4.29
C ALA A 151 8.44 19.33 5.33
N ALA A 152 7.84 20.43 4.89
CA ALA A 152 7.23 21.42 5.78
C ALA A 152 6.05 20.84 6.55
N LEU A 153 5.18 20.06 5.88
CA LEU A 153 4.06 19.37 6.52
C LEU A 153 4.56 18.35 7.54
N GLY A 154 5.57 17.53 7.19
CA GLY A 154 6.17 16.57 8.09
C GLY A 154 6.75 17.23 9.34
N TYR A 155 7.47 18.33 9.17
CA TYR A 155 7.98 19.13 10.29
C TYR A 155 6.84 19.67 11.17
N ALA A 156 5.79 20.23 10.57
CA ALA A 156 4.65 20.78 11.31
C ALA A 156 3.92 19.68 12.11
N LEU A 157 3.69 18.50 11.51
CA LEU A 157 3.07 17.36 12.18
C LEU A 157 3.95 16.79 13.31
N TYR A 158 5.27 16.78 13.11
CA TYR A 158 6.21 16.27 14.11
C TYR A 158 6.35 17.21 15.31
N ASN A 159 6.27 18.53 15.07
CA ASN A 159 6.43 19.54 16.10
C ASN A 159 5.18 19.63 17.00
N GLY A 160 5.31 19.18 18.25
CA GLY A 160 4.22 19.16 19.23
C GLY A 160 3.66 20.54 19.61
N SER A 161 4.41 21.64 19.35
CA SER A 161 3.92 22.99 19.56
C SER A 161 3.03 23.50 18.42
N VAL A 162 3.14 22.91 17.22
CA VAL A 162 2.32 23.25 16.04
C VAL A 162 1.09 22.35 15.99
N VAL A 163 1.28 21.04 16.12
CA VAL A 163 0.22 20.04 16.09
C VAL A 163 0.26 19.21 17.37
N SER A 164 -0.76 19.35 18.20
CA SER A 164 -0.90 18.56 19.42
C SER A 164 -1.13 17.08 19.09
N MET A 165 -0.86 16.18 20.06
CA MET A 165 -1.10 14.75 19.87
C MET A 165 -2.58 14.44 19.61
N ALA A 166 -3.50 15.13 20.26
CA ALA A 166 -4.94 14.97 20.02
C ALA A 166 -5.32 15.34 18.58
N GLN A 167 -4.77 16.44 18.03
CA GLN A 167 -5.00 16.79 16.62
C GLN A 167 -4.40 15.74 15.67
N LEU A 168 -3.22 15.23 15.98
CA LEU A 168 -2.59 14.19 15.18
C LEU A 168 -3.39 12.88 15.19
N GLN A 169 -4.04 12.54 16.30
CA GLN A 169 -4.99 11.42 16.38
C GLN A 169 -6.18 11.59 15.45
N TYR A 170 -6.75 12.80 15.34
CA TYR A 170 -7.82 13.08 14.39
C TYR A 170 -7.34 12.95 12.94
N PHE A 171 -6.14 13.42 12.62
CA PHE A 171 -5.58 13.25 11.28
C PHE A 171 -5.32 11.77 10.96
N GLN A 172 -4.82 11.00 11.92
CA GLN A 172 -4.63 9.55 11.78
C GLN A 172 -5.97 8.81 11.58
N ALA A 173 -7.01 9.19 12.33
CA ALA A 173 -8.34 8.64 12.14
C ALA A 173 -8.88 8.93 10.74
N GLY A 174 -8.71 10.17 10.25
CA GLY A 174 -9.08 10.57 8.90
C GLY A 174 -8.32 9.80 7.82
N ALA A 175 -7.01 9.64 7.96
CA ALA A 175 -6.18 8.85 7.05
C ALA A 175 -6.63 7.37 7.02
N GLY A 176 -6.92 6.79 8.19
CA GLY A 176 -7.46 5.43 8.31
C GLY A 176 -8.82 5.27 7.63
N LEU A 177 -9.74 6.20 7.85
CA LEU A 177 -11.07 6.20 7.23
C LEU A 177 -10.99 6.30 5.71
N LEU A 178 -10.11 7.15 5.16
CA LEU A 178 -9.88 7.24 3.71
C LEU A 178 -9.35 5.91 3.14
N GLY A 179 -8.40 5.27 3.84
CA GLY A 179 -7.88 3.97 3.45
C GLY A 179 -8.96 2.87 3.42
N VAL A 180 -9.83 2.85 4.42
CA VAL A 180 -10.98 1.92 4.49
C VAL A 180 -12.01 2.25 3.40
N ALA A 181 -12.40 3.51 3.26
CA ALA A 181 -13.40 3.96 2.28
C ALA A 181 -12.97 3.69 0.83
N SER A 182 -11.67 3.70 0.54
CA SER A 182 -11.15 3.41 -0.81
C SER A 182 -11.48 2.02 -1.35
N LYS A 183 -11.83 1.06 -0.48
CA LYS A 183 -12.23 -0.32 -0.85
C LYS A 183 -13.72 -0.46 -1.14
N LEU A 184 -14.55 0.46 -0.66
CA LEU A 184 -16.01 0.38 -0.84
C LEU A 184 -16.44 0.38 -2.31
N PRO A 185 -15.90 1.24 -3.20
CA PRO A 185 -16.25 1.20 -4.61
C PRO A 185 -15.97 -0.17 -5.25
N GLN A 186 -14.87 -0.82 -4.88
CA GLN A 186 -14.50 -2.13 -5.38
C GLN A 186 -15.52 -3.20 -4.97
N ILE A 187 -15.94 -3.22 -3.69
CA ILE A 187 -16.94 -4.13 -3.15
C ILE A 187 -18.29 -3.92 -3.86
N ILE A 188 -18.69 -2.65 -4.05
CA ILE A 188 -19.94 -2.29 -4.71
C ILE A 188 -19.92 -2.73 -6.18
N THR A 189 -18.81 -2.49 -6.90
CA THR A 189 -18.66 -2.88 -8.29
C THR A 189 -18.79 -4.39 -8.47
N ILE A 190 -18.09 -5.21 -7.66
CA ILE A 190 -18.19 -6.67 -7.71
C ILE A 190 -19.64 -7.12 -7.50
N PHE A 191 -20.31 -6.51 -6.53
CA PHE A 191 -21.71 -6.85 -6.23
C PHE A 191 -22.67 -6.46 -7.37
N SER A 192 -22.50 -5.27 -7.97
CA SER A 192 -23.34 -4.78 -9.04
C SER A 192 -23.11 -5.50 -10.38
N GLU A 193 -21.88 -5.91 -10.66
CA GLU A 193 -21.52 -6.62 -11.90
C GLU A 193 -21.72 -8.14 -11.79
N GLY A 194 -21.97 -8.67 -10.59
CA GLY A 194 -22.15 -10.11 -10.37
C GLY A 194 -20.91 -10.94 -10.69
N GLY A 195 -19.72 -10.32 -10.63
CA GLY A 195 -18.45 -10.98 -10.95
C GLY A 195 -17.25 -10.20 -10.48
N THR A 196 -16.12 -10.89 -10.36
CA THR A 196 -14.85 -10.30 -9.86
C THR A 196 -14.03 -9.61 -10.96
N GLY A 197 -14.46 -9.70 -12.21
CA GLY A 197 -13.84 -9.02 -13.36
C GLY A 197 -12.34 -9.31 -13.50
N GLN A 198 -11.52 -8.26 -13.51
CA GLN A 198 -10.06 -8.33 -13.64
C GLN A 198 -9.31 -8.46 -12.31
N LEU A 199 -10.02 -8.65 -11.19
CA LEU A 199 -9.42 -8.74 -9.87
C LEU A 199 -8.65 -10.06 -9.71
N SER A 200 -7.40 -9.93 -9.25
CA SER A 200 -6.57 -11.09 -8.95
C SER A 200 -6.97 -11.71 -7.61
N ALA A 201 -7.40 -12.97 -7.63
CA ALA A 201 -7.65 -13.73 -6.42
C ALA A 201 -6.41 -13.77 -5.51
N PHE A 202 -5.22 -13.95 -6.09
CA PHE A 202 -3.96 -13.92 -5.36
C PHE A 202 -3.77 -12.61 -4.59
N ALA A 203 -4.05 -11.46 -5.22
CA ALA A 203 -3.94 -10.16 -4.56
C ALA A 203 -4.94 -10.02 -3.39
N ILE A 204 -6.20 -10.43 -3.58
CA ILE A 204 -7.24 -10.34 -2.55
C ILE A 204 -6.89 -11.19 -1.33
N PHE A 205 -6.46 -12.45 -1.54
CA PHE A 205 -6.08 -13.32 -0.43
C PHE A 205 -4.80 -12.84 0.27
N ASN A 206 -3.83 -12.26 -0.46
CA ASN A 206 -2.66 -11.63 0.16
C ASN A 206 -3.04 -10.40 1.00
N TYR A 207 -3.97 -9.55 0.54
CA TYR A 207 -4.46 -8.43 1.36
C TYR A 207 -5.19 -8.91 2.62
N LEU A 208 -5.96 -10.00 2.53
CA LEU A 208 -6.61 -10.59 3.69
C LEU A 208 -5.57 -11.12 4.70
N ALA A 209 -4.60 -11.92 4.22
CA ALA A 209 -3.54 -12.46 5.06
C ALA A 209 -2.66 -11.36 5.67
N GLY A 210 -2.30 -10.35 4.88
CA GLY A 210 -1.52 -9.19 5.35
C GLY A 210 -2.26 -8.38 6.42
N SER A 211 -3.57 -8.15 6.25
CA SER A 211 -4.36 -7.44 7.27
C SER A 211 -4.53 -8.25 8.55
N LEU A 212 -4.65 -9.57 8.47
CA LEU A 212 -4.67 -10.45 9.64
C LEU A 212 -3.32 -10.42 10.38
N ALA A 213 -2.21 -10.49 9.62
CA ALA A 213 -0.87 -10.38 10.20
C ALA A 213 -0.68 -9.03 10.91
N ARG A 214 -1.21 -7.92 10.34
CA ARG A 214 -1.15 -6.59 10.98
C ARG A 214 -1.99 -6.49 12.25
N ILE A 215 -3.15 -7.11 12.32
CA ILE A 215 -3.93 -7.21 13.57
C ILE A 215 -3.09 -7.93 14.63
N PHE A 216 -2.49 -9.08 14.27
CA PHE A 216 -1.68 -9.85 15.20
C PHE A 216 -0.45 -9.05 15.70
N THR A 217 0.31 -8.43 14.81
CA THR A 217 1.50 -7.64 15.18
C THR A 217 1.12 -6.42 16.03
N THR A 218 0.01 -5.76 15.72
CA THR A 218 -0.48 -4.63 16.49
C THR A 218 -0.86 -5.05 17.91
N LEU A 219 -1.57 -6.16 18.07
CA LEU A 219 -1.92 -6.69 19.40
C LEU A 219 -0.71 -7.10 20.26
N GLN A 220 0.44 -7.42 19.62
CA GLN A 220 1.64 -7.81 20.35
C GLN A 220 2.57 -6.62 20.67
N GLU A 221 2.57 -5.58 19.84
CA GLU A 221 3.60 -4.56 19.88
C GLU A 221 3.09 -3.13 20.06
N VAL A 222 1.80 -2.88 19.86
CA VAL A 222 1.22 -1.52 19.84
C VAL A 222 -0.01 -1.48 20.75
N ASP A 223 0.08 -0.72 21.85
CA ASP A 223 -1.08 -0.46 22.71
C ASP A 223 -1.83 0.80 22.24
N ASP A 224 -2.39 0.73 21.02
CA ASP A 224 -3.16 1.83 20.45
C ASP A 224 -4.43 1.32 19.78
N LYS A 225 -5.57 1.70 20.36
CA LYS A 225 -6.90 1.29 19.85
C LYS A 225 -7.23 1.88 18.49
N LEU A 226 -6.74 3.08 18.18
CA LEU A 226 -7.03 3.73 16.90
C LEU A 226 -6.38 2.95 15.75
N ILE A 227 -5.12 2.56 15.91
CA ILE A 227 -4.40 1.73 14.93
C ILE A 227 -5.07 0.36 14.81
N LEU A 228 -5.38 -0.28 15.93
CA LEU A 228 -6.01 -1.59 15.95
C LEU A 228 -7.38 -1.59 15.22
N TYR A 229 -8.24 -0.60 15.51
CA TYR A 229 -9.54 -0.48 14.84
C TYR A 229 -9.39 -0.18 13.35
N GLY A 230 -8.38 0.57 12.93
CA GLY A 230 -8.05 0.78 11.53
C GLY A 230 -7.72 -0.54 10.81
N PHE A 231 -6.90 -1.40 11.41
CA PHE A 231 -6.59 -2.72 10.84
C PHE A 231 -7.77 -3.68 10.89
N LEU A 232 -8.59 -3.66 11.95
CA LEU A 232 -9.82 -4.47 12.03
C LEU A 232 -10.83 -4.07 10.93
N ALA A 233 -11.03 -2.77 10.71
CA ALA A 233 -11.89 -2.28 9.65
C ALA A 233 -11.35 -2.68 8.26
N GLY A 234 -10.04 -2.51 8.03
CA GLY A 234 -9.37 -2.94 6.80
C GLY A 234 -9.50 -4.45 6.55
N PHE A 235 -9.30 -5.26 7.59
CA PHE A 235 -9.48 -6.72 7.53
C PHE A 235 -10.93 -7.10 7.19
N SER A 236 -11.91 -6.46 7.82
CA SER A 236 -13.33 -6.73 7.57
C SER A 236 -13.70 -6.51 6.09
N LEU A 237 -13.22 -5.43 5.48
CA LEU A 237 -13.44 -5.18 4.06
C LEU A 237 -12.66 -6.14 3.14
N ASN A 238 -11.43 -6.50 3.52
CA ASN A 238 -10.67 -7.53 2.80
C ASN A 238 -11.37 -8.89 2.87
N LEU A 239 -11.98 -9.22 4.01
CA LEU A 239 -12.77 -10.44 4.18
C LEU A 239 -14.01 -10.44 3.29
N VAL A 240 -14.72 -9.31 3.21
CA VAL A 240 -15.85 -9.17 2.28
C VAL A 240 -15.40 -9.39 0.83
N LEU A 241 -14.30 -8.78 0.40
CA LEU A 241 -13.75 -8.99 -0.93
C LEU A 241 -13.35 -10.45 -1.19
N ALA A 242 -12.74 -11.12 -0.20
CA ALA A 242 -12.37 -12.53 -0.31
C ALA A 242 -13.62 -13.43 -0.41
N LEU A 243 -14.66 -13.15 0.38
CA LEU A 243 -15.93 -13.87 0.30
C LEU A 243 -16.63 -13.64 -1.06
N GLN A 244 -16.63 -12.41 -1.57
CA GLN A 244 -17.14 -12.12 -2.91
C GLN A 244 -16.32 -12.87 -3.98
N MET A 245 -14.99 -12.93 -3.85
CA MET A 245 -14.12 -13.68 -4.77
C MET A 245 -14.49 -15.16 -4.80
N VAL A 246 -14.73 -15.77 -3.65
CA VAL A 246 -15.14 -17.18 -3.55
C VAL A 246 -16.55 -17.37 -4.09
N TYR A 247 -17.49 -16.48 -3.75
CA TYR A 247 -18.89 -16.58 -4.17
C TYR A 247 -19.02 -16.47 -5.70
N TYR A 248 -18.32 -15.50 -6.31
CA TYR A 248 -18.33 -15.27 -7.76
C TYR A 248 -17.26 -16.04 -8.52
N TRP A 249 -16.60 -17.03 -7.90
CA TRP A 249 -15.46 -17.76 -8.52
C TRP A 249 -15.80 -18.37 -9.88
N ASN A 250 -16.98 -18.96 -10.00
CA ASN A 250 -17.45 -19.61 -11.22
C ASN A 250 -18.42 -18.72 -12.04
N SER A 251 -18.66 -17.48 -11.60
CA SER A 251 -19.49 -16.58 -12.40
C SER A 251 -18.79 -16.35 -13.74
N PRO A 252 -19.52 -16.41 -14.86
CA PRO A 252 -18.94 -16.06 -16.14
C PRO A 252 -18.42 -14.62 -15.97
N SER A 253 -17.08 -14.48 -16.01
CA SER A 253 -16.47 -13.16 -16.13
C SER A 253 -17.29 -12.42 -17.17
N SER A 254 -17.83 -11.24 -16.82
CA SER A 254 -18.52 -10.43 -17.82
C SER A 254 -17.46 -10.22 -18.89
N LYS A 255 -17.48 -11.13 -19.89
CA LYS A 255 -16.65 -11.02 -21.07
C LYS A 255 -16.93 -9.60 -21.51
N GLN A 256 -15.89 -8.77 -21.54
CA GLN A 256 -15.93 -7.63 -22.41
C GLN A 256 -16.70 -8.11 -23.63
N THR A 257 -17.92 -7.63 -23.79
CA THR A 257 -18.59 -7.64 -25.06
C THR A 257 -17.58 -6.90 -25.92
N LYS A 258 -16.70 -7.65 -26.61
CA LYS A 258 -16.02 -7.09 -27.77
C LYS A 258 -17.16 -6.56 -28.55
N LEU A 259 -17.34 -5.25 -28.53
CA LEU A 259 -18.22 -4.55 -29.47
C LEU A 259 -17.77 -5.01 -30.83
N ASP A 260 -18.50 -5.95 -31.34
CA ASP A 260 -18.39 -6.35 -32.74
C ASP A 260 -18.83 -5.10 -33.51
N PRO A 261 -17.92 -4.39 -34.21
CA PRO A 261 -18.25 -3.11 -34.81
C PRO A 261 -19.30 -3.25 -35.94
N THR A 262 -19.81 -4.46 -36.16
CA THR A 262 -20.66 -4.80 -37.29
C THR A 262 -22.11 -5.13 -36.91
N LYS A 263 -22.49 -5.15 -35.63
CA LYS A 263 -23.82 -5.68 -35.30
C LYS A 263 -24.76 -4.86 -34.47
N ASP A 264 -24.46 -3.67 -34.01
CA ASP A 264 -25.52 -2.81 -33.47
C ASP A 264 -25.06 -1.35 -33.39
N GLY A 265 -25.91 -0.47 -33.95
CA GLY A 265 -25.71 0.96 -34.10
C GLY A 265 -25.64 1.73 -32.79
N ALA A 266 -24.67 1.44 -31.92
CA ALA A 266 -24.34 2.29 -30.78
C ALA A 266 -23.57 3.50 -31.29
N PRO A 267 -23.91 4.74 -30.87
CA PRO A 267 -23.24 5.95 -31.32
C PRO A 267 -21.80 5.93 -30.83
N SER A 268 -20.88 5.81 -31.77
CA SER A 268 -19.45 5.96 -31.52
C SER A 268 -19.19 7.31 -30.88
N TYR A 269 -18.34 7.38 -29.85
CA TYR A 269 -17.87 8.60 -29.23
C TYR A 269 -17.37 9.65 -30.24
N ALA A 270 -16.92 9.23 -31.41
CA ALA A 270 -16.58 10.11 -32.55
C ALA A 270 -17.79 10.88 -33.13
N LYS A 271 -19.03 10.40 -32.93
CA LYS A 271 -20.25 11.11 -33.37
C LYS A 271 -20.69 12.19 -32.39
N VAL A 272 -20.39 12.04 -31.10
CA VAL A 272 -20.72 13.03 -30.06
C VAL A 272 -19.81 14.26 -30.18
N VAL A 273 -18.54 14.07 -30.50
CA VAL A 273 -17.58 15.18 -30.69
C VAL A 273 -17.89 15.98 -31.99
N LYS A 274 -18.46 15.34 -33.02
CA LYS A 274 -18.91 16.05 -34.23
C LYS A 274 -20.22 16.82 -34.10
N ALA A 275 -21.04 16.50 -33.09
CA ALA A 275 -22.30 17.19 -32.85
C ALA A 275 -22.13 18.46 -31.97
N SER A 276 -21.00 18.65 -31.28
CA SER A 276 -20.73 19.82 -30.45
C SER A 276 -19.78 20.86 -31.10
N GLY A 277 -19.31 20.61 -32.31
CA GLY A 277 -18.47 21.52 -33.08
C GLY A 277 -19.26 22.14 -34.22
N ASN A 278 -19.86 23.31 -33.95
CA ASN A 278 -20.60 24.11 -34.93
C ASN A 278 -19.66 24.75 -35.94
N GLU A 279 -20.03 24.59 -37.20
CA GLU A 279 -19.81 25.44 -38.38
C GLU A 279 -18.59 26.38 -38.43
N SER A 280 -17.66 26.05 -39.28
CA SER A 280 -17.07 27.00 -40.20
C SER A 280 -16.69 26.31 -41.51
N LYS A 281 -17.48 26.61 -42.57
CA LYS A 281 -17.23 26.23 -43.96
C LYS A 281 -15.91 26.85 -44.46
N PRO A 282 -15.03 26.11 -45.12
CA PRO A 282 -13.99 26.72 -45.94
C PRO A 282 -14.57 27.07 -47.31
N LYS A 283 -14.37 28.33 -47.69
CA LYS A 283 -14.66 28.88 -48.99
C LYS A 283 -13.81 28.22 -50.07
N ASN A 284 -14.49 27.86 -51.17
CA ASN A 284 -13.91 27.43 -52.44
C ASN A 284 -12.85 28.40 -52.96
N SER A 285 -11.67 27.94 -53.35
CA SER A 285 -10.77 28.61 -54.28
C SER A 285 -10.76 27.90 -55.62
N PRO A 286 -10.79 28.63 -56.75
CA PRO A 286 -10.99 28.05 -58.08
C PRO A 286 -9.68 27.46 -58.63
N SER A 287 -9.86 26.33 -59.34
CA SER A 287 -8.82 25.65 -60.10
C SER A 287 -8.40 26.49 -61.32
N THR A 288 -7.16 26.91 -61.38
CA THR A 288 -6.55 27.37 -62.62
C THR A 288 -5.93 26.19 -63.36
N ARG A 289 -6.61 25.83 -64.44
CA ARG A 289 -6.16 24.93 -65.53
C ARG A 289 -5.13 25.69 -66.38
N ARG A 290 -3.88 25.22 -66.42
CA ARG A 290 -2.92 25.66 -67.46
C ARG A 290 -2.54 24.45 -68.33
N ARG A 291 -2.90 24.62 -69.62
CA ARG A 291 -2.32 23.86 -70.74
C ARG A 291 -0.95 24.50 -71.08
N GLY A 292 -0.04 23.68 -71.45
CA GLY A 292 1.22 24.02 -72.05
C GLY A 292 2.14 22.82 -71.97
#